data_5e35daf7823e35861364ac9d03021a47
#
_entry.id   5e35daf7823e35861364ac9d03021a47
#
_cell.length_a   1.000
_cell.length_b   1.000
_cell.length_c   1.000
_cell.angle_alpha   90.00
_cell.angle_beta   90.00
_cell.angle_gamma   90.00
#
_symmetry.space_group_name_H-M   'P 1'
#
loop_
_entity.id
_entity.type
_entity.pdbx_description
1 polymer ?
#
loop_
_entity_poly.entity_id
_entity_poly.type
_entity_poly.pdbx_seq_one_letter_code
_entity_poly.pdbx_strand_id
1 'polypeptide(L)'
;IIDFNGNFGQHMAIMAGFDHSRGEIVITLDADLQNPPEEIPRIVEKIDAGHDVVGTIRQNRQDPKFRKMASRIVNSITNRITGLQLNDYGCMLRGYRRDIVNIINQSFESTTFIPALAQKFAVNPVEIPVTHSEREHGTSKYSFFRLIRLNFDLMTGFSLYPLQAVTMIGMAVSILSFLFVLFLLLRRLVVGPEAEGVFTLLNINFFLMGITMSCVG
;
A
#
# COMPACT_ATOMS: atom_id res chain seq x y z
N ILE A 1 22.10 20.64 1.98
CA ILE A 1 22.26 19.15 1.99
C ILE A 1 21.85 18.68 3.37
N ILE A 2 21.04 17.61 3.43
CA ILE A 2 20.66 16.93 4.66
C ILE A 2 21.40 15.61 4.68
N ASP A 3 22.24 15.39 5.68
CA ASP A 3 23.01 14.17 5.85
C ASP A 3 22.43 13.33 6.99
N PHE A 4 22.22 12.03 6.71
CA PHE A 4 21.68 11.08 7.67
C PHE A 4 22.81 10.20 8.24
N ASN A 5 22.73 9.88 9.51
CA ASN A 5 23.68 8.95 10.15
C ASN A 5 23.45 7.46 9.77
N GLY A 6 22.53 7.18 8.83
CA GLY A 6 22.22 5.85 8.38
C GLY A 6 21.21 5.83 7.22
N ASN A 7 20.89 4.65 6.71
CA ASN A 7 19.89 4.48 5.64
C ASN A 7 18.51 4.25 6.23
N PHE A 8 17.67 5.27 6.19
CA PHE A 8 16.28 5.25 6.66
C PHE A 8 15.26 5.09 5.54
N GLY A 9 15.72 4.89 4.29
CA GLY A 9 14.88 4.73 3.11
C GLY A 9 14.47 6.05 2.45
N GLN A 10 13.93 5.92 1.22
CA GLN A 10 13.60 7.05 0.34
C GLN A 10 12.54 7.98 0.95
N HIS A 11 11.49 7.44 1.55
CA HIS A 11 10.39 8.24 2.09
C HIS A 11 10.81 9.11 3.26
N MET A 12 11.70 8.61 4.13
CA MET A 12 12.24 9.41 5.23
C MET A 12 13.13 10.55 4.71
N ALA A 13 13.87 10.32 3.62
CA ALA A 13 14.63 11.37 2.96
C ALA A 13 13.73 12.47 2.38
N ILE A 14 12.59 12.08 1.76
CA ILE A 14 11.60 13.04 1.26
C ILE A 14 10.97 13.82 2.43
N MET A 15 10.61 13.18 3.54
CA MET A 15 10.07 13.84 4.73
C MET A 15 11.02 14.89 5.28
N ALA A 16 12.30 14.55 5.41
CA ALA A 16 13.32 15.52 5.83
C ALA A 16 13.45 16.69 4.84
N GLY A 17 13.35 16.41 3.54
CA GLY A 17 13.27 17.45 2.51
C GLY A 17 12.05 18.35 2.66
N PHE A 18 10.90 17.80 2.95
CA PHE A 18 9.66 18.53 3.20
C PHE A 18 9.78 19.45 4.41
N ASP A 19 10.33 18.94 5.51
CA ASP A 19 10.53 19.70 6.77
C ASP A 19 11.44 20.91 6.57
N HIS A 20 12.47 20.78 5.74
CA HIS A 20 13.43 21.84 5.47
C HIS A 20 13.08 22.72 4.28
N SER A 21 12.07 22.35 3.47
CA SER A 21 11.65 23.13 2.32
C SER A 21 10.86 24.38 2.72
N ARG A 22 10.96 25.48 1.95
CA ARG A 22 10.29 26.77 2.25
C ARG A 22 9.46 27.32 1.10
N GLY A 23 9.56 26.72 -0.11
CA GLY A 23 8.82 27.19 -1.30
C GLY A 23 7.32 26.94 -1.17
N GLU A 24 6.49 27.69 -1.87
CA GLU A 24 5.03 27.50 -1.95
C GLU A 24 4.67 26.22 -2.69
N ILE A 25 5.49 25.86 -3.68
CA ILE A 25 5.40 24.60 -4.42
C ILE A 25 6.64 23.78 -4.11
N VAL A 26 6.45 22.54 -3.71
CA VAL A 26 7.53 21.59 -3.41
C VAL A 26 7.48 20.47 -4.43
N ILE A 27 8.61 20.18 -5.06
CA ILE A 27 8.70 19.12 -6.06
C ILE A 27 9.71 18.08 -5.61
N THR A 28 9.31 16.81 -5.67
CA THR A 28 10.21 15.68 -5.47
C THR A 28 10.71 15.16 -6.81
N LEU A 29 11.98 14.81 -6.89
CA LEU A 29 12.62 14.28 -8.08
C LEU A 29 13.67 13.25 -7.69
N ASP A 30 13.70 12.10 -8.37
CA ASP A 30 14.76 11.11 -8.22
C ASP A 30 16.06 11.61 -8.89
N ALA A 31 17.19 11.43 -8.21
CA ALA A 31 18.50 11.90 -8.70
C ALA A 31 19.14 10.97 -9.75
N ASP A 32 18.41 9.96 -10.23
CA ASP A 32 18.90 8.98 -11.22
C ASP A 32 18.67 9.39 -12.68
N LEU A 33 18.19 10.61 -12.90
CA LEU A 33 17.92 11.23 -14.20
C LEU A 33 16.89 10.49 -15.08
N GLN A 34 16.14 9.54 -14.52
CA GLN A 34 15.08 8.86 -15.26
C GLN A 34 13.87 9.77 -15.54
N ASN A 35 13.65 10.75 -14.67
CA ASN A 35 12.63 11.78 -14.85
C ASN A 35 13.30 13.10 -15.20
N PRO A 36 13.09 13.63 -16.42
CA PRO A 36 13.77 14.85 -16.86
C PRO A 36 13.23 16.06 -16.07
N PRO A 37 14.13 16.96 -15.57
CA PRO A 37 13.72 18.16 -14.85
C PRO A 37 12.91 19.14 -15.74
N GLU A 38 12.95 18.99 -17.05
CA GLU A 38 12.18 19.75 -18.03
C GLU A 38 10.66 19.57 -17.90
N GLU A 39 10.22 18.50 -17.21
CA GLU A 39 8.80 18.29 -16.89
C GLU A 39 8.32 19.13 -15.68
N ILE A 40 9.23 19.74 -14.91
CA ILE A 40 8.89 20.57 -13.74
C ILE A 40 7.95 21.73 -14.07
N PRO A 41 8.16 22.52 -15.14
CA PRO A 41 7.25 23.61 -15.47
C PRO A 41 5.80 23.17 -15.68
N ARG A 42 5.57 21.99 -16.25
CA ARG A 42 4.22 21.44 -16.44
C ARG A 42 3.54 21.08 -15.13
N ILE A 43 4.32 20.64 -14.14
CA ILE A 43 3.83 20.36 -12.78
C ILE A 43 3.43 21.67 -12.10
N VAL A 44 4.28 22.70 -12.18
CA VAL A 44 4.01 24.02 -11.60
C VAL A 44 2.75 24.62 -12.22
N GLU A 45 2.61 24.59 -13.55
CA GLU A 45 1.41 25.06 -14.25
C GLU A 45 0.11 24.42 -13.72
N LYS A 46 0.14 23.13 -13.40
CA LYS A 46 -1.03 22.43 -12.83
C LYS A 46 -1.33 22.88 -11.41
N ILE A 47 -0.31 23.11 -10.59
CA ILE A 47 -0.50 23.64 -9.23
C ILE A 47 -1.04 25.07 -9.29
N ASP A 48 -0.53 25.92 -10.19
CA ASP A 48 -1.01 27.28 -10.40
C ASP A 48 -2.46 27.31 -10.94
N ALA A 49 -2.88 26.27 -11.68
CA ALA A 49 -4.25 26.07 -12.13
C ALA A 49 -5.21 25.62 -11.02
N GLY A 50 -4.73 25.44 -9.77
CA GLY A 50 -5.55 25.15 -8.59
C GLY A 50 -5.52 23.68 -8.13
N HIS A 51 -4.64 22.85 -8.69
CA HIS A 51 -4.41 21.52 -8.16
C HIS A 51 -3.50 21.59 -6.93
N ASP A 52 -3.75 20.74 -5.94
CA ASP A 52 -2.98 20.71 -4.70
C ASP A 52 -1.87 19.65 -4.70
N VAL A 53 -2.08 18.57 -5.47
CA VAL A 53 -1.09 17.52 -5.70
C VAL A 53 -1.06 17.16 -7.19
N VAL A 54 0.13 17.14 -7.75
CA VAL A 54 0.37 16.70 -9.14
C VAL A 54 1.23 15.46 -9.12
N GLY A 55 0.61 14.33 -9.40
CA GLY A 55 1.31 13.07 -9.64
C GLY A 55 1.79 12.95 -11.07
N THR A 56 2.73 12.06 -11.34
CA THR A 56 3.14 11.79 -12.72
C THR A 56 3.03 10.31 -13.07
N ILE A 57 2.67 10.03 -14.32
CA ILE A 57 2.53 8.69 -14.89
C ILE A 57 3.62 8.51 -15.93
N ARG A 58 4.47 7.49 -15.74
CA ARG A 58 5.55 7.20 -16.68
C ARG A 58 5.01 6.66 -18.00
N GLN A 59 5.24 7.40 -19.07
CA GLN A 59 4.98 6.94 -20.43
C GLN A 59 6.10 6.01 -20.91
N ASN A 60 5.78 5.15 -21.88
CA ASN A 60 6.73 4.27 -22.57
C ASN A 60 7.55 3.33 -21.68
N ARG A 61 6.98 2.85 -20.56
CA ARG A 61 7.66 1.84 -19.74
C ARG A 61 8.05 0.62 -20.59
N GLN A 62 9.34 0.34 -20.67
CA GLN A 62 9.88 -0.81 -21.39
C GLN A 62 9.85 -2.12 -20.59
N ASP A 63 9.08 -2.16 -19.50
CA ASP A 63 8.92 -3.36 -18.67
C ASP A 63 8.29 -4.54 -19.46
N PRO A 64 8.67 -5.78 -19.17
CA PRO A 64 8.04 -6.97 -19.73
C PRO A 64 6.53 -6.96 -19.51
N LYS A 65 5.75 -7.48 -20.47
CA LYS A 65 4.27 -7.50 -20.44
C LYS A 65 3.71 -8.07 -19.12
N PHE A 66 4.33 -9.14 -18.62
CA PHE A 66 3.96 -9.76 -17.34
C PHE A 66 4.09 -8.79 -16.15
N ARG A 67 5.18 -8.02 -16.09
CA ARG A 67 5.42 -7.04 -15.04
C ARG A 67 4.42 -5.88 -15.08
N LYS A 68 4.07 -5.42 -16.29
CA LYS A 68 3.02 -4.40 -16.49
C LYS A 68 1.66 -4.90 -16.02
N MET A 69 1.32 -6.15 -16.35
CA MET A 69 0.04 -6.75 -15.93
C MET A 69 -0.02 -6.94 -14.41
N ALA A 70 1.02 -7.51 -13.82
CA ALA A 70 1.11 -7.67 -12.37
C ALA A 70 1.01 -6.32 -11.64
N SER A 71 1.72 -5.29 -12.11
CA SER A 71 1.63 -3.94 -11.53
C SER A 71 0.22 -3.36 -11.63
N ARG A 72 -0.50 -3.54 -12.75
CA ARG A 72 -1.88 -3.07 -12.89
C ARG A 72 -2.84 -3.76 -11.93
N ILE A 73 -2.73 -5.08 -11.79
CA ILE A 73 -3.57 -5.85 -10.87
C ILE A 73 -3.33 -5.37 -9.44
N VAL A 74 -2.07 -5.24 -9.04
CA VAL A 74 -1.70 -4.77 -7.71
C VAL A 74 -2.19 -3.35 -7.46
N ASN A 75 -1.97 -2.41 -8.39
CA ASN A 75 -2.46 -1.03 -8.27
C ASN A 75 -4.00 -0.99 -8.16
N SER A 76 -4.70 -1.80 -8.95
CA SER A 76 -6.17 -1.88 -8.92
C SER A 76 -6.68 -2.39 -7.57
N ILE A 77 -6.05 -3.42 -7.02
CA ILE A 77 -6.39 -3.97 -5.70
C ILE A 77 -6.09 -2.93 -4.61
N THR A 78 -4.91 -2.30 -4.66
CA THR A 78 -4.51 -1.27 -3.70
C THR A 78 -5.48 -0.09 -3.74
N ASN A 79 -5.80 0.44 -4.94
CA ASN A 79 -6.76 1.52 -5.11
C ASN A 79 -8.13 1.17 -4.52
N ARG A 80 -8.60 -0.07 -4.76
CA ARG A 80 -9.91 -0.52 -4.24
C ARG A 80 -9.94 -0.65 -2.73
N ILE A 81 -8.83 -1.11 -2.12
CA ILE A 81 -8.72 -1.32 -0.68
C ILE A 81 -8.47 -0.01 0.05
N THR A 82 -7.61 0.86 -0.49
CA THR A 82 -7.25 2.13 0.15
C THR A 82 -8.21 3.28 -0.18
N GLY A 83 -9.07 3.12 -1.19
CA GLY A 83 -9.92 4.19 -1.72
C GLY A 83 -9.16 5.26 -2.51
N LEU A 84 -7.86 5.08 -2.72
CA LEU A 84 -7.02 6.02 -3.48
C LEU A 84 -7.12 5.74 -4.98
N GLN A 85 -6.94 6.78 -5.81
CA GLN A 85 -6.94 6.65 -7.27
C GLN A 85 -5.58 7.10 -7.82
N LEU A 86 -4.59 6.20 -7.76
CA LEU A 86 -3.26 6.41 -8.33
C LEU A 86 -2.98 5.40 -9.44
N ASN A 87 -2.52 5.90 -10.58
CA ASN A 87 -2.16 5.07 -11.72
C ASN A 87 -0.68 4.61 -11.66
N ASP A 88 0.20 5.43 -11.09
CA ASP A 88 1.62 5.08 -10.93
C ASP A 88 2.12 5.40 -9.52
N TYR A 89 2.15 4.39 -8.65
CA TYR A 89 2.71 4.49 -7.30
C TYR A 89 4.23 4.64 -7.28
N GLY A 90 4.89 4.25 -8.36
CA GLY A 90 6.35 4.17 -8.40
C GLY A 90 7.04 5.41 -8.99
N CYS A 91 6.31 6.41 -9.49
CA CYS A 91 6.91 7.64 -9.96
C CYS A 91 7.03 8.66 -8.83
N MET A 92 8.25 9.08 -8.54
CA MET A 92 8.53 10.04 -7.46
C MET A 92 8.68 11.49 -7.96
N LEU A 93 8.62 11.74 -9.27
CA LEU A 93 8.46 13.09 -9.79
C LEU A 93 7.04 13.56 -9.48
N ARG A 94 6.89 14.40 -8.48
CA ARG A 94 5.58 14.89 -8.00
C ARG A 94 5.69 16.32 -7.51
N GLY A 95 4.59 17.07 -7.68
CA GLY A 95 4.46 18.41 -7.14
C GLY A 95 3.42 18.46 -6.03
N TYR A 96 3.69 19.28 -5.04
CA TYR A 96 2.85 19.47 -3.87
C TYR A 96 2.73 20.95 -3.54
N ARG A 97 1.52 21.39 -3.25
CA ARG A 97 1.30 22.70 -2.68
C ARG A 97 1.73 22.72 -1.23
N ARG A 98 2.19 23.85 -0.71
CA ARG A 98 2.75 23.99 0.66
C ARG A 98 1.83 23.48 1.75
N ASP A 99 0.52 23.71 1.65
CA ASP A 99 -0.45 23.25 2.63
C ASP A 99 -0.48 21.72 2.76
N ILE A 100 -0.40 20.99 1.62
CA ILE A 100 -0.31 19.53 1.63
C ILE A 100 0.98 19.06 2.31
N VAL A 101 2.11 19.69 2.02
CA VAL A 101 3.39 19.38 2.68
C VAL A 101 3.30 19.58 4.19
N ASN A 102 2.66 20.67 4.63
CA ASN A 102 2.47 20.95 6.06
C ASN A 102 1.57 19.89 6.72
N ILE A 103 0.48 19.47 6.06
CA ILE A 103 -0.40 18.41 6.56
C ILE A 103 0.37 17.09 6.67
N ILE A 104 1.16 16.72 5.66
CA ILE A 104 1.97 15.50 5.67
C ILE A 104 2.98 15.54 6.83
N ASN A 105 3.70 16.65 7.02
CA ASN A 105 4.67 16.80 8.10
C ASN A 105 4.05 16.74 9.51
N GLN A 106 2.80 17.16 9.64
CA GLN A 106 2.06 17.11 10.91
C GLN A 106 1.29 15.80 11.13
N SER A 107 1.22 14.94 10.10
CA SER A 107 0.49 13.70 10.23
C SER A 107 1.26 12.68 11.06
N PHE A 108 0.54 12.01 11.98
CA PHE A 108 1.06 10.89 12.79
C PHE A 108 0.76 9.53 12.15
N GLU A 109 0.69 9.48 10.81
CA GLU A 109 0.41 8.24 10.11
C GLU A 109 1.56 7.22 10.26
N SER A 110 1.22 5.98 10.58
CA SER A 110 2.20 4.90 10.76
C SER A 110 2.92 4.53 9.45
N THR A 111 2.31 4.86 8.32
CA THR A 111 2.84 4.56 6.98
C THR A 111 3.33 5.82 6.29
N THR A 112 4.63 5.90 6.06
CA THR A 112 5.31 7.06 5.45
C THR A 112 5.37 6.98 3.92
N PHE A 113 4.42 6.31 3.26
CA PHE A 113 4.40 6.27 1.79
C PHE A 113 3.83 7.57 1.21
N ILE A 114 4.71 8.52 0.91
CA ILE A 114 4.36 9.89 0.52
C ILE A 114 3.33 9.99 -0.61
N PRO A 115 3.41 9.23 -1.72
CA PRO A 115 2.42 9.33 -2.79
C PRO A 115 0.99 9.06 -2.33
N ALA A 116 0.81 8.07 -1.44
CA ALA A 116 -0.51 7.73 -0.92
C ALA A 116 -0.99 8.73 0.14
N LEU A 117 -0.09 9.21 1.02
CA LEU A 117 -0.42 10.26 2.00
C LEU A 117 -0.87 11.54 1.29
N ALA A 118 -0.11 11.99 0.30
CA ALA A 118 -0.45 13.17 -0.48
C ALA A 118 -1.83 13.03 -1.13
N GLN A 119 -2.10 11.88 -1.75
CA GLN A 119 -3.40 11.61 -2.37
C GLN A 119 -4.55 11.58 -1.35
N LYS A 120 -4.29 11.04 -0.15
CA LYS A 120 -5.28 10.98 0.94
C LYS A 120 -5.68 12.37 1.44
N PHE A 121 -4.73 13.31 1.50
CA PHE A 121 -4.96 14.67 1.98
C PHE A 121 -5.33 15.66 0.87
N ALA A 122 -5.15 15.28 -0.40
CA ALA A 122 -5.49 16.13 -1.54
C ALA A 122 -7.00 16.28 -1.72
N VAL A 123 -7.42 17.50 -2.04
CA VAL A 123 -8.81 17.83 -2.41
C VAL A 123 -8.98 17.81 -3.93
N ASN A 124 -7.96 18.27 -4.66
CA ASN A 124 -7.98 18.38 -6.12
C ASN A 124 -6.70 17.80 -6.75
N PRO A 125 -6.42 16.50 -6.58
CA PRO A 125 -5.23 15.89 -7.16
C PRO A 125 -5.38 15.67 -8.66
N VAL A 126 -4.24 15.70 -9.38
CA VAL A 126 -4.19 15.35 -10.80
C VAL A 126 -2.95 14.52 -11.10
N GLU A 127 -3.03 13.67 -12.11
CA GLU A 127 -1.88 12.94 -12.64
C GLU A 127 -1.64 13.34 -14.10
N ILE A 128 -0.39 13.65 -14.43
CA ILE A 128 0.01 14.01 -15.80
C ILE A 128 1.00 13.00 -16.36
N PRO A 129 0.91 12.70 -17.66
CA PRO A 129 1.89 11.83 -18.31
C PRO A 129 3.22 12.57 -18.49
N VAL A 130 4.33 11.91 -18.13
CA VAL A 130 5.69 12.43 -18.27
C VAL A 130 6.56 11.45 -19.03
N THR A 131 7.56 12.00 -19.71
CA THR A 131 8.58 11.21 -20.37
C THR A 131 9.43 10.49 -19.32
N HIS A 132 9.79 9.25 -19.60
CA HIS A 132 10.64 8.46 -18.71
C HIS A 132 11.80 7.87 -19.51
N SER A 133 13.01 8.27 -19.16
CA SER A 133 14.24 7.81 -19.80
C SER A 133 14.72 6.49 -19.21
N GLU A 134 15.49 5.73 -19.97
CA GLU A 134 16.19 4.57 -19.44
C GLU A 134 17.23 5.02 -18.40
N ARG A 135 17.46 4.19 -17.40
CA ARG A 135 18.45 4.46 -16.37
C ARG A 135 19.86 4.41 -16.99
N GLU A 136 20.59 5.52 -16.98
CA GLU A 136 21.93 5.59 -17.53
C GLU A 136 22.93 4.78 -16.70
N HIS A 137 22.74 4.67 -15.39
CA HIS A 137 23.64 3.98 -14.47
C HIS A 137 22.89 3.16 -13.42
N GLY A 138 23.37 1.92 -13.18
CA GLY A 138 22.93 1.05 -12.09
C GLY A 138 21.88 0.00 -12.47
N THR A 139 21.87 -1.09 -11.71
CA THR A 139 20.85 -2.16 -11.83
C THR A 139 19.70 -1.93 -10.85
N SER A 140 18.47 -2.23 -11.29
CA SER A 140 17.32 -2.15 -10.40
C SER A 140 17.50 -3.08 -9.18
N LYS A 141 17.61 -2.52 -7.98
CA LYS A 141 17.69 -3.26 -6.72
C LYS A 141 16.34 -3.80 -6.22
N TYR A 142 15.25 -3.56 -6.97
CA TYR A 142 13.93 -4.01 -6.57
C TYR A 142 13.66 -5.44 -7.04
N SER A 143 13.76 -6.39 -6.10
CA SER A 143 13.29 -7.76 -6.27
C SER A 143 11.75 -7.77 -6.32
N PHE A 144 11.17 -8.74 -7.04
CA PHE A 144 9.72 -9.00 -7.08
C PHE A 144 9.12 -9.12 -5.67
N PHE A 145 9.80 -9.80 -4.75
CA PHE A 145 9.37 -9.91 -3.34
C PHE A 145 9.32 -8.57 -2.62
N ARG A 146 10.21 -7.64 -2.94
CA ARG A 146 10.19 -6.30 -2.35
C ARG A 146 8.99 -5.47 -2.82
N LEU A 147 8.57 -5.65 -4.08
CA LEU A 147 7.34 -5.03 -4.60
C LEU A 147 6.09 -5.60 -3.91
N ILE A 148 6.03 -6.91 -3.72
CA ILE A 148 4.92 -7.56 -2.98
C ILE A 148 4.86 -7.00 -1.57
N ARG A 149 6.00 -6.97 -0.85
CA ARG A 149 6.08 -6.45 0.52
C ARG A 149 5.62 -4.99 0.58
N LEU A 150 6.09 -4.13 -0.33
CA LEU A 150 5.66 -2.74 -0.38
C LEU A 150 4.14 -2.61 -0.54
N ASN A 151 3.53 -3.45 -1.38
CA ASN A 151 2.07 -3.43 -1.54
C ASN A 151 1.33 -3.93 -0.29
N PHE A 152 1.85 -4.94 0.40
CA PHE A 152 1.30 -5.36 1.69
C PHE A 152 1.40 -4.24 2.73
N ASP A 153 2.54 -3.57 2.82
CA ASP A 153 2.76 -2.45 3.73
C ASP A 153 1.79 -1.29 3.42
N LEU A 154 1.53 -1.02 2.14
CA LEU A 154 0.53 -0.03 1.71
C LEU A 154 -0.90 -0.46 2.09
N MET A 155 -1.27 -1.70 1.79
CA MET A 155 -2.60 -2.22 2.09
C MET A 155 -2.90 -2.20 3.59
N THR A 156 -1.94 -2.60 4.43
CA THR A 156 -2.11 -2.63 5.88
C THR A 156 -1.98 -1.26 6.54
N GLY A 157 -1.17 -0.37 5.96
CA GLY A 157 -0.98 0.98 6.50
C GLY A 157 -2.13 1.95 6.19
N PHE A 158 -2.85 1.75 5.07
CA PHE A 158 -3.95 2.63 4.66
C PHE A 158 -5.33 2.02 4.78
N SER A 159 -5.45 0.75 5.10
CA SER A 159 -6.73 0.06 5.17
C SER A 159 -6.73 -1.05 6.22
N LEU A 160 -7.80 -1.09 6.99
CA LEU A 160 -8.09 -2.19 7.93
C LEU A 160 -8.69 -3.42 7.22
N TYR A 161 -8.95 -3.32 5.91
CA TYR A 161 -9.62 -4.39 5.15
C TYR A 161 -8.94 -5.76 5.23
N PRO A 162 -7.60 -5.88 5.13
CA PRO A 162 -6.93 -7.17 5.27
C PRO A 162 -7.14 -7.79 6.66
N LEU A 163 -7.10 -6.95 7.69
CA LEU A 163 -7.29 -7.36 9.08
C LEU A 163 -8.73 -7.81 9.32
N GLN A 164 -9.72 -7.02 8.88
CA GLN A 164 -11.13 -7.37 8.93
C GLN A 164 -11.45 -8.66 8.17
N ALA A 165 -10.80 -8.90 7.02
CA ALA A 165 -10.99 -10.13 6.27
C ALA A 165 -10.52 -11.36 7.06
N VAL A 166 -9.36 -11.28 7.72
CA VAL A 166 -8.85 -12.34 8.59
C VAL A 166 -9.82 -12.61 9.75
N THR A 167 -10.31 -11.56 10.41
CA THR A 167 -11.32 -11.65 11.48
C THR A 167 -12.59 -12.34 11.00
N MET A 168 -13.13 -11.92 9.85
CA MET A 168 -14.37 -12.51 9.30
C MET A 168 -14.19 -13.99 8.92
N ILE A 169 -13.05 -14.35 8.32
CA ILE A 169 -12.73 -15.74 7.99
C ILE A 169 -12.61 -16.56 9.29
N GLY A 170 -11.89 -16.06 10.28
CA GLY A 170 -11.74 -16.72 11.58
C GLY A 170 -13.10 -16.93 12.27
N MET A 171 -13.97 -15.93 12.25
CA MET A 171 -15.32 -16.02 12.81
C MET A 171 -16.17 -17.05 12.05
N ALA A 172 -16.12 -17.08 10.73
CA ALA A 172 -16.84 -18.06 9.92
C ALA A 172 -16.36 -19.49 10.21
N VAL A 173 -15.05 -19.72 10.28
CA VAL A 173 -14.45 -21.02 10.66
C VAL A 173 -14.88 -21.43 12.06
N SER A 174 -14.85 -20.49 13.02
CA SER A 174 -15.26 -20.77 14.40
C SER A 174 -16.73 -21.17 14.49
N ILE A 175 -17.64 -20.45 13.82
CA ILE A 175 -19.08 -20.76 13.80
C ILE A 175 -19.33 -22.12 13.16
N LEU A 176 -18.73 -22.40 12.00
CA LEU A 176 -18.89 -23.70 11.33
C LEU A 176 -18.39 -24.85 12.19
N SER A 177 -17.22 -24.69 12.81
CA SER A 177 -16.65 -25.70 13.71
C SER A 177 -17.53 -25.90 14.95
N PHE A 178 -18.07 -24.84 15.53
CA PHE A 178 -19.00 -24.95 16.67
C PHE A 178 -20.27 -25.74 16.31
N LEU A 179 -20.88 -25.42 15.16
CA LEU A 179 -22.06 -26.16 14.69
C LEU A 179 -21.74 -27.65 14.45
N PHE A 180 -20.55 -27.92 13.94
CA PHE A 180 -20.12 -29.32 13.73
C PHE A 180 -19.81 -30.05 15.04
N VAL A 181 -19.24 -29.36 16.04
CA VAL A 181 -19.11 -29.94 17.42
C VAL A 181 -20.48 -30.31 17.99
N LEU A 182 -21.45 -29.36 17.83
CA LEU A 182 -22.81 -29.61 18.34
C LEU A 182 -23.46 -30.80 17.62
N PHE A 183 -23.28 -30.90 16.30
CA PHE A 183 -23.74 -32.05 15.52
C PHE A 183 -23.12 -33.38 16.01
N LEU A 184 -21.80 -33.44 16.26
CA LEU A 184 -21.11 -34.61 16.75
C LEU A 184 -21.58 -35.00 18.16
N LEU A 185 -21.84 -34.02 19.02
CA LEU A 185 -22.41 -34.27 20.36
C LEU A 185 -23.81 -34.88 20.27
N LEU A 186 -24.69 -34.33 19.44
CA LEU A 186 -26.03 -34.88 19.24
C LEU A 186 -25.97 -36.29 18.64
N ARG A 187 -25.12 -36.52 17.65
CA ARG A 187 -24.89 -37.85 17.06
C ARG A 187 -24.40 -38.85 18.11
N ARG A 188 -23.49 -38.45 18.99
CA ARG A 188 -22.97 -39.31 20.08
C ARG A 188 -24.07 -39.71 21.04
N LEU A 189 -25.05 -38.86 21.34
CA LEU A 189 -26.18 -39.15 22.20
C LEU A 189 -27.17 -40.14 21.56
N VAL A 190 -27.34 -40.10 20.23
CA VAL A 190 -28.34 -40.92 19.51
C VAL A 190 -27.76 -42.23 18.99
N VAL A 191 -26.53 -42.21 18.46
CA VAL A 191 -25.92 -43.36 17.75
C VAL A 191 -24.85 -44.04 18.57
N GLY A 192 -24.28 -43.34 19.57
CA GLY A 192 -23.19 -43.85 20.40
C GLY A 192 -21.80 -43.28 20.08
N PRO A 193 -20.79 -43.64 20.88
CA PRO A 193 -19.44 -43.07 20.74
C PRO A 193 -18.75 -43.55 19.47
N GLU A 194 -17.97 -42.65 18.84
CA GLU A 194 -17.09 -42.95 17.70
C GLU A 194 -15.89 -43.79 18.19
N ALA A 195 -15.44 -44.76 17.35
CA ALA A 195 -14.38 -45.70 17.71
C ALA A 195 -13.02 -45.04 17.97
N GLU A 196 -12.70 -43.88 17.33
CA GLU A 196 -11.38 -43.25 17.42
C GLU A 196 -11.36 -41.81 17.93
N GLY A 197 -12.49 -41.12 18.01
CA GLY A 197 -12.56 -39.69 18.47
C GLY A 197 -11.77 -38.68 17.68
N VAL A 198 -11.12 -39.07 16.57
CA VAL A 198 -10.23 -38.24 15.79
C VAL A 198 -10.97 -37.05 15.17
N PHE A 199 -12.18 -37.26 14.68
CA PHE A 199 -13.01 -36.17 14.10
C PHE A 199 -13.37 -35.11 15.15
N THR A 200 -13.62 -35.52 16.38
CA THR A 200 -13.91 -34.59 17.48
C THR A 200 -12.69 -33.72 17.81
N LEU A 201 -11.50 -34.34 17.89
CA LEU A 201 -10.25 -33.64 18.17
C LEU A 201 -9.90 -32.64 17.06
N LEU A 202 -10.01 -33.04 15.79
CA LEU A 202 -9.76 -32.18 14.65
C LEU A 202 -10.71 -30.98 14.67
N ASN A 203 -11.97 -31.17 14.97
CA ASN A 203 -12.95 -30.11 14.96
C ASN A 203 -12.76 -29.11 16.11
N ILE A 204 -12.38 -29.57 17.31
CA ILE A 204 -11.99 -28.71 18.42
C ILE A 204 -10.77 -27.85 18.00
N ASN A 205 -9.81 -28.44 17.29
CA ASN A 205 -8.64 -27.73 16.82
C ASN A 205 -9.03 -26.61 15.79
N PHE A 206 -9.93 -26.90 14.83
CA PHE A 206 -10.44 -25.88 13.91
C PHE A 206 -11.21 -24.77 14.63
N PHE A 207 -11.98 -25.11 15.67
CA PHE A 207 -12.69 -24.13 16.47
C PHE A 207 -11.73 -23.17 17.18
N LEU A 208 -10.71 -23.69 17.84
CA LEU A 208 -9.68 -22.91 18.51
C LEU A 208 -8.89 -22.05 17.50
N MET A 209 -8.55 -22.61 16.34
CA MET A 209 -7.89 -21.88 15.26
C MET A 209 -8.76 -20.73 14.73
N GLY A 210 -10.07 -20.94 14.59
CA GLY A 210 -11.00 -19.88 14.19
C GLY A 210 -11.06 -18.73 15.21
N ILE A 211 -11.11 -19.05 16.50
CA ILE A 211 -11.06 -18.05 17.57
C ILE A 211 -9.74 -17.28 17.55
N THR A 212 -8.61 -17.96 17.45
CA THR A 212 -7.30 -17.28 17.41
C THR A 212 -7.18 -16.35 16.21
N MET A 213 -7.64 -16.76 15.04
CA MET A 213 -7.68 -15.88 13.86
C MET A 213 -8.57 -14.66 14.08
N SER A 214 -9.72 -14.82 14.74
CA SER A 214 -10.64 -13.70 15.04
C SER A 214 -10.06 -12.72 16.06
N CYS A 215 -9.21 -13.17 16.97
CA CYS A 215 -8.57 -12.34 17.99
C CYS A 215 -7.34 -11.58 17.45
N VAL A 216 -6.72 -12.06 16.37
CA VAL A 216 -5.55 -11.42 15.74
C VAL A 216 -5.96 -10.33 14.75
N GLY A 217 -7.12 -10.42 14.15
CA GLY A 217 -7.70 -9.43 13.25
C GLY A 217 -8.54 -8.40 13.97
#